data_0d4a7fe923815adb4c9a11a1ea75289a
#
_entry.id   0d4a7fe923815adb4c9a11a1ea75289a
#
_cell.length_a   1.000
_cell.length_b   1.000
_cell.length_c   1.000
_cell.angle_alpha   90.00
_cell.angle_beta   90.00
_cell.angle_gamma   90.00
#
_symmetry.space_group_name_H-M   'P 1'
#
loop_
_entity.id
_entity.type
_entity.pdbx_description
1 polymer ?
#
loop_
_entity_poly.entity_id
_entity_poly.type
_entity_poly.pdbx_seq_one_letter_code
_entity_poly.pdbx_strand_id
1 'polypeptide(L)'
;MTLINPEDSLVWEPGAALPADRIEALRLAHERGINTWVSLEPVIDPAQTLALIEATHEFVDFYGVGKLNHEVEIEKTIDWPKFRADAEAKLKGYGKSYKIKAALKKAT
;
A
#
# COMPACT_ATOMS: atom_id res chain seq x y z
N MET A 1 -2.97 1.01 4.53
CA MET A 1 -2.08 -0.11 4.92
C MET A 1 -0.86 -0.10 4.02
N THR A 2 0.32 -0.06 4.61
CA THR A 2 1.58 0.05 3.85
C THR A 2 2.68 -0.88 4.35
N LEU A 3 2.48 -1.50 5.51
CA LEU A 3 3.45 -2.38 6.12
C LEU A 3 2.94 -3.81 6.16
N ILE A 4 3.79 -4.76 5.88
CA ILE A 4 3.49 -6.20 5.96
C ILE A 4 4.19 -6.86 7.14
N ASN A 5 5.29 -6.27 7.61
CA ASN A 5 6.02 -6.77 8.77
C ASN A 5 5.25 -6.44 10.06
N PRO A 6 4.89 -7.44 10.90
CA PRO A 6 4.09 -7.19 12.08
C PRO A 6 4.80 -6.34 13.14
N GLU A 7 6.11 -6.45 13.26
CA GLU A 7 6.88 -5.66 14.24
C GLU A 7 6.89 -4.18 13.84
N ASP A 8 7.12 -3.87 12.58
CA ASP A 8 7.08 -2.50 12.07
C ASP A 8 5.68 -1.92 12.17
N SER A 9 4.64 -2.72 11.91
CA SER A 9 3.26 -2.30 12.06
C SER A 9 2.93 -1.90 13.50
N LEU A 10 3.44 -2.63 14.48
CA LEU A 10 3.24 -2.28 15.90
C LEU A 10 3.90 -0.96 16.26
N VAL A 11 5.02 -0.62 15.67
CA VAL A 11 5.74 0.64 15.90
C VAL A 11 5.02 1.82 15.25
N TRP A 12 4.66 1.70 13.97
CA TRP A 12 4.14 2.81 13.16
C TRP A 12 2.62 2.95 13.21
N GLU A 13 1.92 1.85 13.49
CA GLU A 13 0.45 1.82 13.56
C GLU A 13 -0.02 1.19 14.89
N PRO A 14 0.37 1.76 16.05
CA PRO A 14 -0.03 1.19 17.34
C PRO A 14 -1.55 1.22 17.48
N GLY A 15 -2.12 0.11 17.94
CA GLY A 15 -3.57 -0.03 18.09
C GLY A 15 -4.32 -0.46 16.84
N ALA A 16 -3.68 -0.51 15.67
CA ALA A 16 -4.28 -1.06 14.47
C ALA A 16 -4.20 -2.59 14.47
N ALA A 17 -5.10 -3.25 13.75
CA ALA A 17 -5.02 -4.69 13.53
C ALA A 17 -3.71 -5.05 12.82
N LEU A 18 -3.16 -6.23 13.11
CA LEU A 18 -1.95 -6.70 12.45
C LEU A 18 -2.15 -6.86 10.94
N PRO A 19 -1.09 -6.70 10.12
CA PRO A 19 -1.20 -6.82 8.67
C PRO A 19 -1.85 -8.11 8.20
N ALA A 20 -1.49 -9.25 8.78
CA ALA A 20 -2.08 -10.54 8.43
C ALA A 20 -3.59 -10.57 8.65
N ASP A 21 -4.08 -9.98 9.73
CA ASP A 21 -5.51 -9.92 10.03
C ASP A 21 -6.25 -8.98 9.06
N ARG A 22 -5.61 -7.87 8.70
CA ARG A 22 -6.17 -6.91 7.73
C ARG A 22 -6.25 -7.52 6.33
N ILE A 23 -5.23 -8.27 5.92
CA ILE A 23 -5.21 -8.98 4.64
C ILE A 23 -6.31 -10.03 4.62
N GLU A 24 -6.46 -10.80 5.69
CA GLU A 24 -7.51 -11.83 5.79
C GLU A 24 -8.91 -11.21 5.72
N ALA A 25 -9.12 -10.06 6.36
CA ALA A 25 -10.40 -9.34 6.28
C ALA A 25 -10.73 -8.93 4.85
N LEU A 26 -9.75 -8.47 4.08
CA LEU A 26 -9.92 -8.13 2.66
C LEU A 26 -10.29 -9.37 1.84
N ARG A 27 -9.61 -10.49 2.08
CA ARG A 27 -9.88 -11.74 1.38
C ARG A 27 -11.30 -12.22 1.64
N LEU A 28 -11.75 -12.19 2.89
CA LEU A 28 -13.11 -12.59 3.26
C LEU A 28 -14.17 -11.68 2.65
N ALA A 29 -13.92 -10.37 2.61
CA ALA A 29 -14.83 -9.42 1.98
C ALA A 29 -14.95 -9.71 0.48
N HIS A 30 -13.85 -9.97 -0.19
CA HIS A 30 -13.83 -10.33 -1.60
C HIS A 30 -14.63 -11.61 -1.88
N GLU A 31 -14.45 -12.64 -1.07
CA GLU A 31 -15.19 -13.91 -1.20
C GLU A 31 -16.70 -13.71 -1.06
N ARG A 32 -17.14 -12.68 -0.33
CA ARG A 32 -18.56 -12.35 -0.16
C ARG A 32 -19.09 -11.42 -1.25
N GLY A 33 -18.32 -11.14 -2.27
CA GLY A 33 -18.72 -10.29 -3.39
C GLY A 33 -18.69 -8.79 -3.07
N ILE A 34 -18.01 -8.38 -2.01
CA ILE A 34 -17.85 -6.97 -1.64
C ILE A 34 -16.68 -6.38 -2.42
N ASN A 35 -16.88 -5.20 -3.04
CA ASN A 35 -15.79 -4.48 -3.65
C ASN A 35 -14.79 -4.04 -2.58
N THR A 36 -13.51 -4.36 -2.80
CA THR A 36 -12.43 -4.06 -1.88
C THR A 36 -11.48 -3.02 -2.47
N TRP A 37 -11.00 -2.13 -1.63
CA TRP A 37 -9.97 -1.18 -2.03
C TRP A 37 -9.00 -0.91 -0.89
N VAL A 38 -7.76 -0.58 -1.24
CA VAL A 38 -6.69 -0.34 -0.28
C VAL A 38 -6.03 1.00 -0.57
N SER A 39 -5.84 1.80 0.45
CA SER A 39 -5.01 3.01 0.39
C SER A 39 -3.59 2.66 0.83
N LEU A 40 -2.63 2.81 -0.07
CA LEU A 40 -1.22 2.59 0.19
C LEU A 40 -0.57 3.90 0.65
N GLU A 41 -0.93 4.33 1.84
CA GLU A 41 -0.50 5.60 2.44
C GLU A 41 -0.66 5.51 3.96
N PRO A 42 0.26 6.02 4.78
CA PRO A 42 1.57 6.58 4.40
C PRO A 42 2.58 5.49 4.02
N VAL A 43 3.46 5.78 3.06
CA VAL A 43 4.52 4.85 2.67
C VAL A 43 5.73 5.07 3.55
N ILE A 44 6.08 4.06 4.33
CA ILE A 44 7.20 4.09 5.28
C ILE A 44 8.37 3.27 4.75
N ASP A 45 8.07 2.09 4.22
CA ASP A 45 9.03 1.19 3.59
C ASP A 45 8.48 0.76 2.23
N PRO A 46 9.01 1.31 1.12
CA PRO A 46 8.53 0.96 -0.21
C PRO A 46 8.52 -0.52 -0.53
N ALA A 47 9.53 -1.27 -0.07
CA ALA A 47 9.61 -2.71 -0.30
C ALA A 47 8.42 -3.44 0.33
N GLN A 48 8.02 -3.06 1.54
CA GLN A 48 6.86 -3.66 2.22
C GLN A 48 5.55 -3.29 1.51
N THR A 49 5.43 -2.05 1.04
CA THR A 49 4.24 -1.61 0.30
C THR A 49 4.10 -2.39 -1.01
N LEU A 50 5.20 -2.60 -1.73
CA LEU A 50 5.18 -3.42 -2.94
C LEU A 50 4.83 -4.88 -2.64
N ALA A 51 5.34 -5.42 -1.53
CA ALA A 51 4.98 -6.77 -1.07
C ALA A 51 3.50 -6.90 -0.73
N LEU A 52 2.87 -5.85 -0.19
CA LEU A 52 1.43 -5.82 0.06
C LEU A 52 0.61 -5.92 -1.23
N ILE A 53 1.04 -5.25 -2.29
CA ILE A 53 0.39 -5.38 -3.59
C ILE A 53 0.44 -6.83 -4.06
N GLU A 54 1.59 -7.46 -3.96
CA GLU A 54 1.74 -8.88 -4.33
C GLU A 54 0.85 -9.79 -3.50
N ALA A 55 0.78 -9.55 -2.19
CA ALA A 55 0.02 -10.38 -1.26
C ALA A 55 -1.50 -10.21 -1.40
N THR A 56 -1.98 -9.09 -1.95
CA THR A 56 -3.39 -8.73 -1.94
C THR A 56 -4.06 -8.63 -3.31
N HIS A 57 -3.28 -8.64 -4.40
CA HIS A 57 -3.84 -8.34 -5.73
C HIS A 57 -4.98 -9.27 -6.16
N GLU A 58 -5.03 -10.51 -5.68
CA GLU A 58 -6.07 -11.47 -6.07
C GLU A 58 -7.45 -11.11 -5.51
N PHE A 59 -7.49 -10.34 -4.42
CA PHE A 59 -8.75 -10.01 -3.73
C PHE A 59 -8.95 -8.52 -3.45
N VAL A 60 -8.16 -7.66 -4.07
CA VAL A 60 -8.34 -6.21 -3.99
C VAL A 60 -8.70 -5.68 -5.38
N ASP A 61 -9.77 -4.88 -5.44
CA ASP A 61 -10.29 -4.36 -6.71
C ASP A 61 -9.68 -3.04 -7.11
N PHE A 62 -9.31 -2.20 -6.13
CA PHE A 62 -8.78 -0.86 -6.40
C PHE A 62 -7.71 -0.47 -5.38
N TYR A 63 -6.65 0.18 -5.87
CA TYR A 63 -5.57 0.72 -5.03
C TYR A 63 -5.45 2.23 -5.17
N GLY A 64 -5.33 2.93 -4.05
CA GLY A 64 -4.89 4.31 -4.03
C GLY A 64 -3.41 4.35 -3.59
N VAL A 65 -2.55 4.96 -4.37
CA VAL A 65 -1.10 5.05 -4.06
C VAL A 65 -0.75 6.49 -3.74
N GLY A 66 -0.26 6.72 -2.53
CA GLY A 66 0.04 8.04 -2.03
C GLY A 66 1.46 8.18 -1.51
N LYS A 67 1.71 9.31 -0.85
CA LYS A 67 2.99 9.69 -0.28
C LYS A 67 2.82 9.98 1.21
N LEU A 68 3.82 9.64 2.02
CA LEU A 68 3.86 10.02 3.43
C LEU A 68 3.98 11.53 3.56
N ASN A 69 3.09 12.15 4.36
CA ASN A 69 3.04 13.61 4.52
C ASN A 69 3.51 14.13 5.88
N HIS A 70 3.79 13.24 6.85
CA HIS A 70 4.02 13.65 8.24
C HIS A 70 5.45 13.40 8.74
N GLU A 71 6.18 12.48 8.13
CA GLU A 71 7.51 12.07 8.58
C GLU A 71 8.57 12.52 7.56
N VAL A 72 9.03 13.77 7.70
CA VAL A 72 9.95 14.40 6.76
C VAL A 72 11.25 13.60 6.59
N GLU A 73 11.77 13.04 7.68
CA GLU A 73 13.02 12.27 7.63
C GLU A 73 12.85 10.97 6.81
N ILE A 74 11.71 10.30 6.93
CA ILE A 74 11.40 9.11 6.14
C ILE A 74 11.19 9.50 4.68
N GLU A 75 10.46 10.59 4.40
CA GLU A 75 10.24 11.06 3.04
C GLU A 75 11.55 11.30 2.29
N LYS A 76 12.55 11.82 2.98
CA LYS A 76 13.87 12.11 2.38
C LYS A 76 14.64 10.84 2.00
N THR A 77 14.34 9.70 2.61
CA THR A 77 15.04 8.44 2.35
C THR A 77 14.46 7.65 1.19
N ILE A 78 13.29 8.03 0.70
CA ILE A 78 12.56 7.28 -0.33
C ILE A 78 12.79 7.89 -1.71
N ASP A 79 13.15 7.06 -2.66
CA ASP A 79 13.20 7.41 -4.08
C ASP A 79 11.75 7.34 -4.63
N TRP A 80 11.05 8.46 -4.57
CA TRP A 80 9.65 8.52 -4.97
C TRP A 80 9.39 8.19 -6.44
N PRO A 81 10.19 8.69 -7.40
CA PRO A 81 10.02 8.28 -8.80
C PRO A 81 10.16 6.77 -9.00
N LYS A 82 11.13 6.15 -8.35
CA LYS A 82 11.33 4.70 -8.42
C LYS A 82 10.16 3.95 -7.77
N PHE A 83 9.72 4.37 -6.59
CA PHE A 83 8.58 3.75 -5.91
C PHE A 83 7.33 3.80 -6.79
N ARG A 84 7.01 4.96 -7.34
CA ARG A 84 5.86 5.11 -8.24
C ARG A 84 5.96 4.18 -9.44
N ALA A 85 7.12 4.15 -10.10
CA ALA A 85 7.33 3.30 -11.28
C ALA A 85 7.16 1.82 -10.94
N ASP A 86 7.72 1.38 -9.81
CA ASP A 86 7.63 -0.01 -9.36
C ASP A 86 6.19 -0.39 -9.00
N ALA A 87 5.47 0.48 -8.29
CA ALA A 87 4.08 0.26 -7.91
C ALA A 87 3.18 0.18 -9.15
N GLU A 88 3.33 1.12 -10.09
CA GLU A 88 2.55 1.12 -11.33
C GLU A 88 2.83 -0.13 -12.17
N ALA A 89 4.09 -0.55 -12.27
CA ALA A 89 4.45 -1.76 -13.00
C ALA A 89 3.77 -3.00 -12.44
N LYS A 90 3.74 -3.14 -11.12
CA LYS A 90 3.05 -4.26 -10.47
C LYS A 90 1.54 -4.21 -10.67
N LEU A 91 0.93 -3.06 -10.44
CA LEU A 91 -0.52 -2.89 -10.56
C LEU A 91 -1.00 -3.11 -11.99
N LYS A 92 -0.28 -2.58 -12.96
CA LYS A 92 -0.55 -2.82 -14.39
C LYS A 92 -0.34 -4.29 -14.75
N GLY A 93 0.73 -4.90 -14.26
CA GLY A 93 1.02 -6.31 -14.49
C GLY A 93 -0.07 -7.24 -13.97
N TYR A 94 -0.70 -6.90 -12.85
CA TYR A 94 -1.83 -7.64 -12.29
C TYR A 94 -3.20 -7.21 -12.86
N GLY A 95 -3.24 -6.22 -13.74
CA GLY A 95 -4.48 -5.71 -14.33
C GLY A 95 -5.37 -4.97 -13.33
N LYS A 96 -4.80 -4.33 -12.31
CA LYS A 96 -5.55 -3.65 -11.25
C LYS A 96 -5.89 -2.21 -11.60
N SER A 97 -7.07 -1.78 -11.17
CA SER A 97 -7.45 -0.37 -11.18
C SER A 97 -6.76 0.34 -10.02
N TYR A 98 -6.21 1.52 -10.29
CA TYR A 98 -5.52 2.29 -9.26
C TYR A 98 -5.52 3.78 -9.56
N LYS A 99 -5.22 4.57 -8.52
CA LYS A 99 -5.04 6.02 -8.63
C LYS A 99 -3.75 6.43 -7.94
N ILE A 100 -2.95 7.26 -8.63
CA ILE A 100 -1.79 7.92 -8.02
C ILE A 100 -2.27 9.24 -7.44
N LYS A 101 -2.13 9.41 -6.13
CA LYS A 101 -2.59 10.61 -5.44
C LYS A 101 -1.71 11.82 -5.77
N ALA A 102 -2.28 13.02 -5.64
CA ALA A 102 -1.63 14.27 -6.07
C ALA A 102 -0.24 14.51 -5.47
N ALA A 103 -0.05 14.24 -4.17
CA ALA A 103 1.24 14.45 -3.52
C ALA A 103 2.33 13.55 -4.13
N LEU A 104 2.01 12.31 -4.48
CA LEU A 104 2.96 11.41 -5.14
C LEU A 104 3.25 11.85 -6.58
N LYS A 105 2.25 12.32 -7.31
CA LYS A 105 2.45 12.87 -8.65
C LYS A 105 3.42 14.06 -8.63
N LYS A 106 3.29 14.95 -7.65
CA LYS A 106 4.18 16.11 -7.50
C LYS A 106 5.62 15.72 -7.16
N ALA A 107 5.82 14.62 -6.46
CA ALA A 107 7.14 14.11 -6.09
C ALA A 107 7.82 13.34 -7.23
N THR A 108 7.11 13.09 -8.29
CA THR A 108 7.57 12.32 -9.45
C THR A 108 7.37 13.09 -10.75
#